data_8aff36c35909d91e4155dda43153b13e
#
_entry.id   8aff36c35909d91e4155dda43153b13e
#
_cell.length_a   1.000
_cell.length_b   1.000
_cell.length_c   1.000
_cell.angle_alpha   90.00
_cell.angle_beta   90.00
_cell.angle_gamma   90.00
#
_symmetry.space_group_name_H-M   'P 1'
#
loop_
_entity.id
_entity.type
_entity.pdbx_description
1 polymer ?
#
loop_
_entity_poly.entity_id
_entity_poly.type
_entity_poly.pdbx_seq_one_letter_code
_entity_poly.pdbx_strand_id
1 'polypeptide(L)'
;METFFLHDRGKSLGVYSCFILLGTVSASTFSGYIVDGSSWPVQFWWNVGLEGLMAVSLFLFVDETTWSRPGGIDYPRLPSGWFARKSAIYFFTARLTPRRTTKETLTQAARPFQIAASPIMMLCGIALMIIFAWSVLLQTFLAIFLQEPVAAGGYGFSPKGNATCKLFRYSFACAIKSLTITVTFASWIGIFIAQAYAIFVNDRLPLAITARFHQGVWHPEVRLHACWIPALIASPIALGLLGACLQYHWHYMVLAVMVVIETYAAIVITPILLNYMIEVFTPAYANEVATVMNFYRLILGLAATFFEQPWAELIGINWVMGTTAFLTIFGCGLILIAVIWGPALRKWNLVNVRSEEESRLVKDH
;
A
#
# COMPACT_ATOMS: atom_id res chain seq x y z
N MET A 1 6.94 14.08 -1.23
CA MET A 1 7.85 13.63 -2.31
C MET A 1 8.82 14.73 -2.73
N GLU A 2 8.37 15.95 -2.84
CA GLU A 2 9.19 17.12 -3.21
C GLU A 2 10.20 17.52 -2.12
N THR A 3 9.94 17.17 -0.88
CA THR A 3 10.77 17.50 0.30
C THR A 3 11.94 16.57 0.53
N PHE A 4 12.02 15.41 -0.15
CA PHE A 4 13.07 14.42 0.05
C PHE A 4 13.97 14.28 -1.18
N PHE A 5 15.27 14.11 -0.94
CA PHE A 5 16.23 13.81 -1.98
C PHE A 5 15.96 12.43 -2.60
N LEU A 6 16.41 12.24 -3.85
CA LEU A 6 16.14 11.01 -4.62
C LEU A 6 16.59 9.73 -3.90
N HIS A 7 17.70 9.78 -3.19
CA HIS A 7 18.26 8.65 -2.45
C HIS A 7 17.51 8.30 -1.15
N ASP A 8 16.74 9.24 -0.59
CA ASP A 8 15.95 9.00 0.63
C ASP A 8 14.46 8.77 0.35
N ARG A 9 14.01 8.94 -0.90
CA ARG A 9 12.60 8.75 -1.29
C ARG A 9 12.11 7.33 -1.03
N GLY A 10 12.95 6.32 -1.26
CA GLY A 10 12.60 4.93 -1.01
C GLY A 10 12.30 4.67 0.46
N LYS A 11 13.16 5.14 1.35
CA LYS A 11 12.97 5.03 2.81
C LYS A 11 11.72 5.76 3.27
N SER A 12 11.51 6.99 2.79
CA SER A 12 10.34 7.82 3.16
C SER A 12 9.03 7.17 2.72
N LEU A 13 8.99 6.61 1.50
CA LEU A 13 7.81 5.86 1.02
C LEU A 13 7.61 4.55 1.76
N GLY A 14 8.68 3.87 2.15
CA GLY A 14 8.60 2.68 2.99
C GLY A 14 7.96 3.00 4.34
N VAL A 15 8.44 4.05 5.02
CA VAL A 15 7.86 4.52 6.28
C VAL A 15 6.40 4.93 6.12
N TYR A 16 6.06 5.68 5.09
CA TYR A 16 4.67 6.06 4.78
C TYR A 16 3.77 4.85 4.59
N SER A 17 4.20 3.87 3.79
CA SER A 17 3.44 2.63 3.56
C SER A 17 3.29 1.81 4.84
N CYS A 18 4.31 1.77 5.68
CA CYS A 18 4.28 1.10 6.98
C CYS A 18 3.19 1.71 7.88
N PHE A 19 3.13 3.04 8.01
CA PHE A 19 2.12 3.69 8.84
C PHE A 19 0.70 3.53 8.31
N ILE A 20 0.48 3.58 6.99
CA ILE A 20 -0.84 3.31 6.40
C ILE A 20 -1.33 1.91 6.80
N LEU A 21 -0.46 0.91 6.70
CA LEU A 21 -0.85 -0.47 6.94
C LEU A 21 -0.91 -0.82 8.42
N LEU A 22 -0.06 -0.21 9.25
CA LEU A 22 -0.23 -0.26 10.70
C LEU A 22 -1.59 0.30 11.10
N GLY A 23 -2.02 1.41 10.49
CA GLY A 23 -3.33 2.02 10.73
C GLY A 23 -4.47 1.06 10.39
N THR A 24 -4.46 0.45 9.19
CA THR A 24 -5.52 -0.47 8.76
C THR A 24 -5.61 -1.73 9.63
N VAL A 25 -4.46 -2.33 9.96
CA VAL A 25 -4.41 -3.53 10.83
C VAL A 25 -4.80 -3.19 12.26
N SER A 26 -4.36 -2.04 12.79
CA SER A 26 -4.73 -1.59 14.13
C SER A 26 -6.22 -1.25 14.24
N ALA A 27 -6.80 -0.65 13.20
CA ALA A 27 -8.21 -0.29 13.15
C ALA A 27 -9.11 -1.51 13.34
N SER A 28 -8.80 -2.65 12.70
CA SER A 28 -9.55 -3.90 12.87
C SER A 28 -9.48 -4.42 14.31
N THR A 29 -8.33 -4.28 14.96
CA THR A 29 -8.13 -4.66 16.37
C THR A 29 -8.98 -3.80 17.30
N PHE A 30 -8.87 -2.47 17.20
CA PHE A 30 -9.64 -1.55 18.04
C PHE A 30 -11.15 -1.66 17.80
N SER A 31 -11.56 -1.86 16.53
CA SER A 31 -12.94 -2.09 16.15
C SER A 31 -13.56 -3.27 16.90
N GLY A 32 -12.87 -4.41 16.96
CA GLY A 32 -13.35 -5.59 17.67
C GLY A 32 -13.57 -5.33 19.18
N TYR A 33 -12.70 -4.56 19.83
CA TYR A 33 -12.89 -4.16 21.24
C TYR A 33 -14.13 -3.29 21.45
N ILE A 34 -14.32 -2.31 20.55
CA ILE A 34 -15.43 -1.35 20.66
C ILE A 34 -16.76 -2.09 20.48
N VAL A 35 -16.85 -2.97 19.49
CA VAL A 35 -18.08 -3.72 19.17
C VAL A 35 -18.43 -4.71 20.26
N ASP A 36 -17.45 -5.30 20.93
CA ASP A 36 -17.68 -6.24 22.03
C ASP A 36 -18.13 -5.56 23.34
N GLY A 37 -17.60 -4.37 23.62
CA GLY A 37 -17.93 -3.60 24.82
C GLY A 37 -19.14 -2.66 24.64
N SER A 38 -19.60 -2.42 23.40
CA SER A 38 -20.61 -1.43 23.05
C SER A 38 -21.41 -1.86 21.82
N SER A 39 -22.46 -1.10 21.48
CA SER A 39 -23.19 -1.32 20.23
C SER A 39 -22.36 -0.89 19.00
N TRP A 40 -22.58 -1.56 17.86
CA TRP A 40 -21.87 -1.29 16.60
C TRP A 40 -21.86 0.18 16.13
N PRO A 41 -22.90 1.02 16.37
CA PRO A 41 -22.84 2.43 15.96
C PRO A 41 -21.75 3.24 16.68
N VAL A 42 -21.33 2.84 17.89
CA VAL A 42 -20.29 3.53 18.66
C VAL A 42 -18.95 3.52 17.92
N GLN A 43 -18.69 2.48 17.12
CA GLN A 43 -17.50 2.40 16.28
C GLN A 43 -17.44 3.54 15.27
N PHE A 44 -18.56 3.91 14.66
CA PHE A 44 -18.60 5.02 13.71
C PHE A 44 -18.35 6.36 14.38
N TRP A 45 -18.96 6.58 15.55
CA TRP A 45 -18.71 7.80 16.34
C TRP A 45 -17.25 7.91 16.80
N TRP A 46 -16.64 6.80 17.17
CA TRP A 46 -15.22 6.74 17.48
C TRP A 46 -14.35 7.17 16.30
N ASN A 47 -14.66 6.68 15.11
CA ASN A 47 -13.94 7.06 13.88
C ASN A 47 -14.11 8.55 13.58
N VAL A 48 -15.32 9.10 13.71
CA VAL A 48 -15.56 10.55 13.54
C VAL A 48 -14.72 11.37 14.53
N GLY A 49 -14.62 10.92 15.78
CA GLY A 49 -13.77 11.56 16.79
C GLY A 49 -12.28 11.54 16.43
N LEU A 50 -11.78 10.41 15.94
CA LEU A 50 -10.38 10.27 15.49
C LEU A 50 -10.09 11.12 14.25
N GLU A 51 -10.99 11.16 13.27
CA GLU A 51 -10.85 12.01 12.08
C GLU A 51 -10.86 13.49 12.45
N GLY A 52 -11.73 13.89 13.38
CA GLY A 52 -11.75 15.25 13.92
C GLY A 52 -10.45 15.62 14.62
N LEU A 53 -9.91 14.71 15.46
CA LEU A 53 -8.60 14.89 16.09
C LEU A 53 -7.49 15.00 15.05
N MET A 54 -7.53 14.18 13.98
CA MET A 54 -6.56 14.23 12.89
C MET A 54 -6.63 15.55 12.14
N ALA A 55 -7.83 16.04 11.82
CA ALA A 55 -8.03 17.33 11.18
C ALA A 55 -7.46 18.49 12.00
N VAL A 56 -7.71 18.48 13.30
CA VAL A 56 -7.13 19.47 14.23
C VAL A 56 -5.60 19.35 14.28
N SER A 57 -5.08 18.14 14.36
CA SER A 57 -3.63 17.89 14.38
C SER A 57 -2.95 18.36 13.10
N LEU A 58 -3.55 18.12 11.94
CA LEU A 58 -3.05 18.62 10.65
C LEU A 58 -3.04 20.15 10.63
N PHE A 59 -4.10 20.80 11.10
CA PHE A 59 -4.17 22.26 11.18
C PHE A 59 -3.09 22.85 12.08
N LEU A 60 -2.83 22.21 13.24
CA LEU A 60 -1.88 22.71 14.22
C LEU A 60 -0.42 22.47 13.80
N PHE A 61 -0.09 21.27 13.34
CA PHE A 61 1.30 20.82 13.22
C PHE A 61 1.83 20.81 11.77
N VAL A 62 0.97 20.72 10.76
CA VAL A 62 1.43 20.67 9.37
C VAL A 62 1.51 22.07 8.77
N ASP A 63 2.67 22.41 8.26
CA ASP A 63 2.87 23.64 7.49
C ASP A 63 2.72 23.37 5.99
N GLU A 64 2.41 24.44 5.22
CA GLU A 64 2.35 24.38 3.77
C GLU A 64 3.73 24.04 3.19
N THR A 65 3.82 22.94 2.46
CA THR A 65 5.05 22.44 1.84
C THR A 65 5.16 22.81 0.37
N THR A 66 4.13 23.43 -0.21
CA THR A 66 4.15 23.85 -1.61
C THR A 66 5.20 24.95 -1.79
N TRP A 67 6.30 24.60 -2.45
CA TRP A 67 7.37 25.55 -2.75
C TRP A 67 7.68 25.52 -4.25
N SER A 68 7.60 26.66 -4.90
CA SER A 68 8.10 26.84 -6.26
C SER A 68 9.46 27.54 -6.19
N ARG A 69 10.44 27.02 -6.93
CA ARG A 69 11.74 27.65 -7.02
C ARG A 69 11.58 29.07 -7.58
N PRO A 70 12.34 30.04 -7.06
CA PRO A 70 12.13 31.45 -7.40
C PRO A 70 12.39 31.71 -8.88
N GLY A 71 11.32 31.86 -9.61
CA GLY A 71 11.26 32.29 -11.00
C GLY A 71 10.28 33.46 -11.18
N GLY A 72 10.25 34.40 -10.23
CA GLY A 72 9.47 35.64 -10.36
C GLY A 72 8.01 35.58 -9.90
N ILE A 73 7.65 34.62 -9.03
CA ILE A 73 6.32 34.63 -8.41
C ILE A 73 6.38 35.40 -7.10
N ASP A 74 5.69 36.58 -7.08
CA ASP A 74 5.46 37.33 -5.85
C ASP A 74 4.47 36.57 -4.95
N TYR A 75 5.00 36.01 -3.86
CA TYR A 75 4.15 35.38 -2.83
C TYR A 75 3.43 36.44 -2.01
N PRO A 76 2.13 36.31 -1.76
CA PRO A 76 1.41 37.22 -0.90
C PRO A 76 2.02 37.29 0.49
N ARG A 77 2.15 38.46 1.06
CA ARG A 77 2.66 38.64 2.44
C ARG A 77 1.69 37.97 3.41
N LEU A 78 2.17 36.94 4.08
CA LEU A 78 1.38 36.21 5.10
C LEU A 78 1.30 37.05 6.39
N PRO A 79 0.17 37.01 7.12
CA PRO A 79 0.04 37.64 8.43
C PRO A 79 1.15 37.14 9.40
N SER A 80 1.61 38.04 10.29
CA SER A 80 2.69 37.75 11.23
C SER A 80 2.27 36.83 12.39
N GLY A 81 0.98 36.71 12.69
CA GLY A 81 0.46 35.85 13.74
C GLY A 81 0.38 34.39 13.30
N TRP A 82 0.83 33.44 14.14
CA TRP A 82 0.80 32.00 13.82
C TRP A 82 -0.60 31.51 13.41
N PHE A 83 -1.63 31.81 14.23
CA PHE A 83 -3.01 31.42 13.93
C PHE A 83 -3.56 32.11 12.67
N ALA A 84 -3.29 33.41 12.51
CA ALA A 84 -3.70 34.17 11.36
C ALA A 84 -3.03 33.66 10.07
N ARG A 85 -1.76 33.25 10.17
CA ARG A 85 -1.03 32.63 9.05
C ARG A 85 -1.63 31.27 8.69
N LYS A 86 -1.88 30.39 9.66
CA LYS A 86 -2.51 29.08 9.41
C LYS A 86 -3.91 29.24 8.83
N SER A 87 -4.75 30.10 9.39
CA SER A 87 -6.10 30.32 8.87
C SER A 87 -6.07 30.92 7.45
N ALA A 88 -5.15 31.84 7.16
CA ALA A 88 -5.01 32.40 5.82
C ALA A 88 -4.63 31.35 4.77
N ILE A 89 -3.81 30.37 5.12
CA ILE A 89 -3.41 29.28 4.25
C ILE A 89 -4.58 28.29 4.06
N TYR A 90 -5.17 27.79 5.13
CA TYR A 90 -6.20 26.76 5.08
C TYR A 90 -7.54 27.23 4.51
N PHE A 91 -7.95 28.47 4.81
CA PHE A 91 -9.18 29.06 4.25
C PHE A 91 -8.96 29.78 2.92
N PHE A 92 -7.82 29.54 2.25
CA PHE A 92 -7.50 30.11 0.92
C PHE A 92 -7.54 31.64 0.84
N THR A 93 -7.44 32.33 1.97
CA THR A 93 -7.40 33.80 2.00
C THR A 93 -6.07 34.30 1.45
N ALA A 94 -4.96 33.60 1.73
CA ALA A 94 -3.67 33.83 1.08
C ALA A 94 -3.46 32.78 -0.01
N ARG A 95 -3.60 33.19 -1.26
CA ARG A 95 -3.34 32.30 -2.41
C ARG A 95 -1.84 32.16 -2.62
N LEU A 96 -1.30 31.02 -2.25
CA LEU A 96 0.11 30.65 -2.47
C LEU A 96 0.38 30.17 -3.92
N THR A 97 -0.68 29.88 -4.67
CA THR A 97 -0.58 29.45 -6.06
C THR A 97 -1.22 30.48 -6.98
N PRO A 98 -0.65 30.72 -8.16
CA PRO A 98 -1.23 31.64 -9.14
C PRO A 98 -2.64 31.17 -9.55
N ARG A 99 -3.51 32.11 -9.87
CA ARG A 99 -4.88 31.80 -10.31
C ARG A 99 -4.83 31.11 -11.66
N ARG A 100 -5.23 29.84 -11.66
CA ARG A 100 -5.30 29.05 -12.89
C ARG A 100 -6.55 29.38 -13.69
N THR A 101 -6.40 29.36 -15.00
CA THR A 101 -7.52 29.44 -15.91
C THR A 101 -8.38 28.17 -15.83
N THR A 102 -9.69 28.28 -16.06
CA THR A 102 -10.62 27.13 -16.08
C THR A 102 -10.12 26.01 -16.99
N LYS A 103 -9.54 26.35 -18.13
CA LYS A 103 -8.94 25.41 -19.08
C LYS A 103 -7.76 24.65 -18.47
N GLU A 104 -6.87 25.32 -17.76
CA GLU A 104 -5.74 24.70 -17.06
C GLU A 104 -6.20 23.76 -15.94
N THR A 105 -7.23 24.18 -15.19
CA THR A 105 -7.83 23.35 -14.14
C THR A 105 -8.44 22.08 -14.73
N LEU A 106 -9.18 22.18 -15.84
CA LEU A 106 -9.77 21.04 -16.53
C LEU A 106 -8.69 20.11 -17.10
N THR A 107 -7.64 20.68 -17.70
CA THR A 107 -6.50 19.88 -18.20
C THR A 107 -5.80 19.16 -17.07
N GLN A 108 -5.63 19.79 -15.93
CA GLN A 108 -5.03 19.14 -14.75
C GLN A 108 -5.94 18.05 -14.18
N ALA A 109 -7.25 18.25 -14.14
CA ALA A 109 -8.20 17.24 -13.72
C ALA A 109 -8.24 16.02 -14.68
N ALA A 110 -7.94 16.21 -15.95
CA ALA A 110 -7.87 15.14 -16.93
C ALA A 110 -6.55 14.33 -16.87
N ARG A 111 -5.49 14.89 -16.31
CA ARG A 111 -4.16 14.23 -16.24
C ARG A 111 -4.15 12.86 -15.58
N PRO A 112 -4.79 12.61 -14.43
CA PRO A 112 -4.83 11.27 -13.84
C PRO A 112 -5.41 10.21 -14.79
N PHE A 113 -6.41 10.56 -15.59
CA PHE A 113 -7.01 9.65 -16.57
C PHE A 113 -6.05 9.36 -17.74
N GLN A 114 -5.31 10.37 -18.21
CA GLN A 114 -4.28 10.19 -19.24
C GLN A 114 -3.13 9.31 -18.74
N ILE A 115 -2.71 9.52 -17.48
CA ILE A 115 -1.69 8.69 -16.83
C ILE A 115 -2.21 7.27 -16.66
N ALA A 116 -3.45 7.09 -16.20
CA ALA A 116 -4.07 5.77 -16.03
C ALA A 116 -4.14 4.98 -17.34
N ALA A 117 -4.43 5.67 -18.45
CA ALA A 117 -4.49 5.07 -19.79
C ALA A 117 -3.11 4.83 -20.44
N SER A 118 -2.02 5.27 -19.82
CA SER A 118 -0.66 5.04 -20.36
C SER A 118 -0.30 3.56 -20.26
N PRO A 119 0.26 2.92 -21.32
CA PRO A 119 0.50 1.48 -21.35
C PRO A 119 1.35 0.96 -20.20
N ILE A 120 2.39 1.67 -19.83
CA ILE A 120 3.25 1.27 -18.72
C ILE A 120 2.52 1.37 -17.37
N MET A 121 1.66 2.39 -17.19
CA MET A 121 0.84 2.54 -15.99
C MET A 121 -0.21 1.43 -15.89
N MET A 122 -0.90 1.12 -16.99
CA MET A 122 -1.85 0.01 -17.04
C MET A 122 -1.19 -1.31 -16.66
N LEU A 123 -0.01 -1.60 -17.23
CA LEU A 123 0.71 -2.84 -16.96
C LEU A 123 1.09 -2.98 -15.47
N CYS A 124 1.74 -1.97 -14.91
CA CYS A 124 2.14 -1.97 -13.51
C CYS A 124 0.96 -1.84 -12.56
N GLY A 125 -0.07 -1.06 -12.93
CA GLY A 125 -1.30 -0.90 -12.18
C GLY A 125 -2.09 -2.20 -12.08
N ILE A 126 -2.24 -2.93 -13.19
CA ILE A 126 -2.91 -4.25 -13.22
C ILE A 126 -2.09 -5.27 -12.40
N ALA A 127 -0.77 -5.28 -12.52
CA ALA A 127 0.08 -6.14 -11.69
C ALA A 127 -0.13 -5.88 -10.20
N LEU A 128 -0.11 -4.61 -9.78
CA LEU A 128 -0.35 -4.22 -8.39
C LEU A 128 -1.78 -4.56 -7.95
N MET A 129 -2.77 -4.31 -8.81
CA MET A 129 -4.17 -4.63 -8.58
C MET A 129 -4.36 -6.12 -8.27
N ILE A 130 -3.79 -7.00 -9.08
CA ILE A 130 -3.87 -8.44 -8.90
C ILE A 130 -3.18 -8.86 -7.60
N ILE A 131 -1.94 -8.45 -7.40
CA ILE A 131 -1.14 -8.90 -6.24
C ILE A 131 -1.73 -8.40 -4.91
N PHE A 132 -2.20 -7.15 -4.88
CA PHE A 132 -2.71 -6.55 -3.64
C PHE A 132 -4.14 -6.99 -3.29
N ALA A 133 -4.98 -7.27 -4.27
CA ALA A 133 -6.37 -7.67 -4.02
C ALA A 133 -6.49 -8.89 -3.09
N TRP A 134 -5.58 -9.84 -3.24
CA TRP A 134 -5.59 -11.07 -2.44
C TRP A 134 -5.20 -10.86 -0.99
N SER A 135 -4.41 -9.82 -0.68
CA SER A 135 -4.16 -9.42 0.71
C SER A 135 -5.40 -8.84 1.37
N VAL A 136 -6.25 -8.11 0.64
CA VAL A 136 -7.53 -7.62 1.16
C VAL A 136 -8.49 -8.79 1.38
N LEU A 137 -8.63 -9.66 0.39
CA LEU A 137 -9.42 -10.88 0.42
C LEU A 137 -9.04 -11.76 1.62
N LEU A 138 -7.74 -11.96 1.86
CA LEU A 138 -7.25 -12.70 3.01
C LEU A 138 -7.74 -12.14 4.34
N GLN A 139 -7.72 -10.82 4.52
CA GLN A 139 -8.18 -10.19 5.76
C GLN A 139 -9.68 -10.43 5.99
N THR A 140 -10.47 -10.42 4.92
CA THR A 140 -11.92 -10.68 4.99
C THR A 140 -12.20 -12.15 5.33
N PHE A 141 -11.55 -13.08 4.65
CA PHE A 141 -11.69 -14.53 4.94
C PHE A 141 -11.29 -14.88 6.36
N LEU A 142 -10.17 -14.36 6.82
CA LEU A 142 -9.74 -14.61 8.20
C LEU A 142 -10.79 -14.12 9.21
N ALA A 143 -11.42 -12.96 8.98
CA ALA A 143 -12.46 -12.46 9.86
C ALA A 143 -13.68 -13.37 9.88
N ILE A 144 -14.11 -13.90 8.73
CA ILE A 144 -15.28 -14.79 8.60
C ILE A 144 -14.99 -16.17 9.19
N PHE A 145 -13.96 -16.86 8.69
CA PHE A 145 -13.68 -18.24 9.07
C PHE A 145 -13.24 -18.41 10.53
N LEU A 146 -12.58 -17.42 11.10
CA LEU A 146 -12.22 -17.47 12.50
C LEU A 146 -13.42 -17.34 13.43
N GLN A 147 -14.48 -16.62 13.03
CA GLN A 147 -15.68 -16.42 13.83
C GLN A 147 -16.75 -17.50 13.61
N GLU A 148 -16.68 -18.21 12.49
CA GLU A 148 -17.65 -19.26 12.17
C GLU A 148 -17.61 -20.40 13.21
N PRO A 149 -18.77 -20.93 13.63
CA PRO A 149 -18.83 -22.03 14.60
C PRO A 149 -18.08 -23.27 14.10
N VAL A 150 -17.43 -24.00 15.01
CA VAL A 150 -16.73 -25.26 14.68
C VAL A 150 -17.65 -26.28 14.00
N ALA A 151 -18.94 -26.29 14.35
CA ALA A 151 -19.95 -27.16 13.71
C ALA A 151 -20.19 -26.83 12.23
N ALA A 152 -19.90 -25.60 11.81
CA ALA A 152 -20.03 -25.13 10.42
C ALA A 152 -18.69 -25.14 9.67
N GLY A 153 -17.63 -25.69 10.28
CA GLY A 153 -16.31 -25.75 9.66
C GLY A 153 -15.38 -24.57 9.97
N GLY A 154 -15.78 -23.69 10.88
CA GLY A 154 -14.95 -22.58 11.35
C GLY A 154 -14.13 -22.91 12.60
N TYR A 155 -13.43 -21.92 13.14
CA TYR A 155 -12.63 -22.07 14.36
C TYR A 155 -13.37 -21.66 15.64
N GLY A 156 -14.58 -21.09 15.56
CA GLY A 156 -15.46 -20.78 16.68
C GLY A 156 -14.97 -19.68 17.63
N PHE A 157 -14.24 -18.68 17.13
CA PHE A 157 -13.72 -17.58 17.96
C PHE A 157 -14.80 -16.51 18.19
N SER A 158 -14.89 -16.01 19.42
CA SER A 158 -15.71 -14.84 19.72
C SER A 158 -15.11 -13.57 19.09
N PRO A 159 -15.93 -12.54 18.77
CA PRO A 159 -15.46 -11.24 18.33
C PRO A 159 -14.40 -10.64 19.28
N LYS A 160 -14.51 -10.94 20.57
CA LYS A 160 -13.56 -10.61 21.63
C LYS A 160 -12.24 -11.35 21.48
N GLY A 161 -12.30 -12.61 21.15
CA GLY A 161 -11.13 -13.41 20.80
C GLY A 161 -10.40 -12.81 19.58
N ASN A 162 -11.17 -12.22 18.65
CA ASN A 162 -10.63 -11.53 17.48
C ASN A 162 -9.84 -10.27 17.82
N ALA A 163 -10.24 -9.54 18.85
CA ALA A 163 -9.69 -8.23 19.19
C ALA A 163 -8.76 -8.23 20.38
N THR A 164 -8.80 -9.26 21.26
CA THR A 164 -8.22 -9.16 22.60
C THR A 164 -6.86 -9.80 22.74
N CYS A 165 -5.88 -8.97 22.98
CA CYS A 165 -4.67 -9.34 23.68
C CYS A 165 -4.78 -8.96 25.16
N LYS A 166 -5.28 -9.83 26.01
CA LYS A 166 -4.87 -9.81 27.42
C LYS A 166 -3.52 -10.53 27.51
N LEU A 167 -2.56 -9.89 26.90
CA LEU A 167 -1.16 -10.24 26.99
C LEU A 167 -0.74 -10.01 28.44
N PHE A 168 -0.22 -10.95 29.10
CA PHE A 168 0.58 -10.85 30.31
C PHE A 168 0.07 -11.45 31.60
N ARG A 169 -1.11 -12.01 31.72
CA ARG A 169 -1.43 -12.49 33.06
C ARG A 169 -1.89 -13.93 33.27
N TYR A 170 -2.27 -14.68 32.29
CA TYR A 170 -2.69 -16.09 32.54
C TYR A 170 -2.21 -17.06 31.47
N SER A 171 -1.33 -17.91 31.92
CA SER A 171 -1.13 -19.35 31.64
C SER A 171 -1.52 -19.90 30.27
N PHE A 172 -0.61 -20.68 29.74
CA PHE A 172 -0.60 -21.48 28.50
C PHE A 172 -1.94 -22.08 28.01
N ALA A 173 -2.90 -22.33 28.91
CA ALA A 173 -4.23 -22.83 28.55
C ALA A 173 -5.19 -21.78 27.99
N CYS A 174 -4.94 -20.48 28.20
CA CYS A 174 -5.73 -19.37 27.63
C CYS A 174 -5.25 -18.97 26.22
N ALA A 175 -4.05 -19.36 25.85
CA ALA A 175 -3.46 -19.09 24.54
C ALA A 175 -4.26 -19.75 23.38
N ILE A 176 -4.96 -20.85 23.66
CA ILE A 176 -5.74 -21.60 22.65
C ILE A 176 -7.04 -20.86 22.27
N LYS A 177 -7.59 -19.97 23.12
CA LYS A 177 -8.79 -19.18 22.83
C LYS A 177 -8.51 -17.82 22.17
N SER A 178 -7.27 -17.52 21.87
CA SER A 178 -6.80 -16.19 21.51
C SER A 178 -6.19 -16.13 20.09
N LEU A 179 -6.70 -16.92 19.18
CA LEU A 179 -6.08 -17.16 17.86
C LEU A 179 -6.08 -15.95 16.93
N THR A 180 -7.09 -15.14 16.99
CA THR A 180 -7.18 -13.96 16.13
C THR A 180 -6.20 -12.87 16.52
N ILE A 181 -5.82 -12.81 17.78
CA ILE A 181 -4.71 -11.99 18.25
C ILE A 181 -3.43 -12.35 17.52
N THR A 182 -3.18 -13.64 17.40
CA THR A 182 -2.00 -14.17 16.70
C THR A 182 -1.99 -13.69 15.25
N VAL A 183 -3.13 -13.59 14.58
CA VAL A 183 -3.24 -13.14 13.19
C VAL A 183 -2.99 -11.63 13.06
N THR A 184 -3.54 -10.80 13.94
CA THR A 184 -3.27 -9.35 13.92
C THR A 184 -1.82 -9.05 14.25
N PHE A 185 -1.25 -9.71 15.26
CA PHE A 185 0.19 -9.59 15.55
C PHE A 185 1.06 -10.19 14.45
N ALA A 186 0.62 -11.26 13.81
CA ALA A 186 1.28 -11.80 12.63
C ALA A 186 1.37 -10.74 11.52
N SER A 187 0.28 -10.03 11.25
CA SER A 187 0.31 -8.94 10.28
C SER A 187 1.26 -7.81 10.70
N TRP A 188 1.32 -7.44 11.98
CA TRP A 188 2.29 -6.46 12.47
C TRP A 188 3.74 -6.93 12.27
N ILE A 189 4.03 -8.18 12.60
CA ILE A 189 5.36 -8.78 12.36
C ILE A 189 5.69 -8.70 10.87
N GLY A 190 4.75 -9.06 9.98
CA GLY A 190 4.89 -8.93 8.53
C GLY A 190 5.22 -7.50 8.09
N ILE A 191 4.54 -6.50 8.67
CA ILE A 191 4.80 -5.07 8.42
C ILE A 191 6.24 -4.69 8.82
N PHE A 192 6.70 -5.10 10.00
CA PHE A 192 8.07 -4.78 10.45
C PHE A 192 9.14 -5.48 9.61
N ILE A 193 8.91 -6.73 9.21
CA ILE A 193 9.81 -7.45 8.28
C ILE A 193 9.85 -6.74 6.92
N ALA A 194 8.70 -6.30 6.41
CA ALA A 194 8.61 -5.55 5.15
C ALA A 194 9.38 -4.23 5.23
N GLN A 195 9.29 -3.52 6.35
CA GLN A 195 10.04 -2.29 6.56
C GLN A 195 11.54 -2.53 6.63
N ALA A 196 11.97 -3.59 7.31
CA ALA A 196 13.37 -3.98 7.31
C ALA A 196 13.85 -4.30 5.89
N TYR A 197 13.09 -5.08 5.13
CA TYR A 197 13.40 -5.36 3.72
C TYR A 197 13.49 -4.08 2.88
N ALA A 198 12.57 -3.13 3.07
CA ALA A 198 12.59 -1.87 2.36
C ALA A 198 13.88 -1.07 2.63
N ILE A 199 14.36 -1.04 3.88
CA ILE A 199 15.59 -0.33 4.26
C ILE A 199 16.85 -1.02 3.72
N PHE A 200 16.90 -2.36 3.82
CA PHE A 200 18.13 -3.10 3.51
C PHE A 200 18.24 -3.54 2.05
N VAL A 201 17.12 -3.82 1.38
CA VAL A 201 17.11 -4.42 0.04
C VAL A 201 16.63 -3.44 -1.01
N ASN A 202 15.52 -2.74 -0.77
CA ASN A 202 14.86 -1.93 -1.79
C ASN A 202 15.74 -0.80 -2.37
N ASP A 203 16.62 -0.20 -1.56
CA ASP A 203 17.51 0.86 -2.03
C ASP A 203 18.90 0.32 -2.41
N ARG A 204 19.41 -0.70 -1.70
CA ARG A 204 20.76 -1.22 -1.94
C ARG A 204 20.86 -2.15 -3.14
N LEU A 205 19.85 -3.00 -3.35
CA LEU A 205 19.86 -3.97 -4.45
C LEU A 205 19.87 -3.29 -5.84
N PRO A 206 19.01 -2.30 -6.12
CA PRO A 206 19.06 -1.58 -7.40
C PRO A 206 20.39 -0.86 -7.63
N LEU A 207 20.98 -0.25 -6.58
CA LEU A 207 22.28 0.39 -6.68
C LEU A 207 23.40 -0.60 -7.00
N ALA A 208 23.40 -1.77 -6.34
CA ALA A 208 24.36 -2.84 -6.61
C ALA A 208 24.26 -3.40 -8.02
N ILE A 209 23.03 -3.59 -8.53
CA ILE A 209 22.78 -4.05 -9.89
C ILE A 209 23.25 -3.00 -10.91
N THR A 210 22.92 -1.73 -10.68
CA THR A 210 23.33 -0.62 -11.55
C THR A 210 24.86 -0.49 -11.61
N ALA A 211 25.54 -0.60 -10.49
CA ALA A 211 27.00 -0.54 -10.45
C ALA A 211 27.65 -1.71 -11.20
N ARG A 212 27.07 -2.93 -11.08
CA ARG A 212 27.69 -4.14 -11.62
C ARG A 212 27.35 -4.40 -13.09
N PHE A 213 26.12 -4.14 -13.52
CA PHE A 213 25.64 -4.52 -14.85
C PHE A 213 25.41 -3.34 -15.81
N HIS A 214 25.16 -2.13 -15.28
CA HIS A 214 24.84 -0.95 -16.09
C HIS A 214 25.92 0.14 -16.07
N GLN A 215 27.14 -0.20 -15.69
CA GLN A 215 28.29 0.75 -15.66
C GLN A 215 27.97 2.05 -14.89
N GLY A 216 27.10 1.95 -13.87
CA GLY A 216 26.66 3.08 -13.06
C GLY A 216 25.59 3.97 -13.70
N VAL A 217 25.04 3.64 -14.87
CA VAL A 217 23.92 4.35 -15.47
C VAL A 217 22.61 3.87 -14.83
N TRP A 218 21.84 4.80 -14.28
CA TRP A 218 20.58 4.46 -13.60
C TRP A 218 19.46 4.20 -14.61
N HIS A 219 18.84 3.03 -14.49
CA HIS A 219 17.62 2.66 -15.21
C HIS A 219 16.51 2.40 -14.19
N PRO A 220 15.33 3.05 -14.29
CA PRO A 220 14.25 2.86 -13.32
C PRO A 220 13.80 1.40 -13.18
N GLU A 221 13.88 0.60 -14.24
CA GLU A 221 13.53 -0.82 -14.27
C GLU A 221 14.31 -1.67 -13.26
N VAL A 222 15.51 -1.23 -12.90
CA VAL A 222 16.36 -1.94 -11.93
C VAL A 222 15.68 -2.05 -10.55
N ARG A 223 14.81 -1.09 -10.20
CA ARG A 223 14.04 -1.15 -8.95
C ARG A 223 13.09 -2.35 -8.89
N LEU A 224 12.54 -2.76 -10.02
CA LEU A 224 11.59 -3.88 -10.09
C LEU A 224 12.22 -5.22 -9.69
N HIS A 225 13.56 -5.33 -9.73
CA HIS A 225 14.25 -6.56 -9.31
C HIS A 225 14.07 -6.87 -7.82
N ALA A 226 13.77 -5.88 -6.99
CA ALA A 226 13.45 -6.09 -5.58
C ALA A 226 12.08 -6.77 -5.36
N CYS A 227 11.20 -6.84 -6.40
CA CYS A 227 9.90 -7.51 -6.31
C CYS A 227 9.97 -9.04 -6.41
N TRP A 228 11.06 -9.64 -6.94
CA TRP A 228 11.06 -11.07 -7.27
C TRP A 228 10.82 -11.98 -6.07
N ILE A 229 11.53 -11.77 -4.97
CA ILE A 229 11.37 -12.59 -3.77
C ILE A 229 9.96 -12.46 -3.19
N PRO A 230 9.42 -11.25 -2.91
CA PRO A 230 8.09 -11.13 -2.33
C PRO A 230 6.97 -11.53 -3.30
N ALA A 231 7.04 -11.19 -4.58
CA ALA A 231 5.94 -11.41 -5.52
C ALA A 231 5.90 -12.82 -6.13
N LEU A 232 7.06 -13.39 -6.45
CA LEU A 232 7.13 -14.68 -7.17
C LEU A 232 7.21 -15.88 -6.21
N ILE A 233 7.81 -15.70 -5.04
CA ILE A 233 8.08 -16.80 -4.11
C ILE A 233 7.19 -16.67 -2.88
N ALA A 234 7.31 -15.57 -2.14
CA ALA A 234 6.71 -15.45 -0.82
C ALA A 234 5.17 -15.45 -0.88
N SER A 235 4.57 -14.59 -1.70
CA SER A 235 3.11 -14.45 -1.77
C SER A 235 2.41 -15.71 -2.33
N PRO A 236 2.83 -16.33 -3.45
CA PRO A 236 2.16 -17.54 -3.93
C PRO A 236 2.25 -18.73 -2.96
N ILE A 237 3.39 -18.90 -2.31
CA ILE A 237 3.54 -19.96 -1.30
C ILE A 237 2.64 -19.67 -0.09
N ALA A 238 2.61 -18.44 0.39
CA ALA A 238 1.78 -18.07 1.52
C ALA A 238 0.30 -18.29 1.22
N LEU A 239 -0.20 -17.81 0.08
CA LEU A 239 -1.61 -17.98 -0.33
C LEU A 239 -1.98 -19.45 -0.52
N GLY A 240 -1.16 -20.25 -1.20
CA GLY A 240 -1.43 -21.66 -1.43
C GLY A 240 -1.47 -22.48 -0.12
N LEU A 241 -0.48 -22.31 0.75
CA LEU A 241 -0.45 -22.98 2.04
C LEU A 241 -1.54 -22.50 3.00
N LEU A 242 -1.92 -21.23 2.91
CA LEU A 242 -3.00 -20.67 3.70
C LEU A 242 -4.35 -21.28 3.30
N GLY A 243 -4.61 -21.47 2.01
CA GLY A 243 -5.79 -22.21 1.53
C GLY A 243 -5.86 -23.63 2.06
N ALA A 244 -4.74 -24.36 2.00
CA ALA A 244 -4.66 -25.69 2.57
C ALA A 244 -4.87 -25.69 4.09
N CYS A 245 -4.28 -24.72 4.78
CA CYS A 245 -4.39 -24.58 6.23
C CYS A 245 -5.87 -24.37 6.66
N LEU A 246 -6.59 -23.52 5.96
CA LEU A 246 -8.01 -23.25 6.23
C LEU A 246 -8.90 -24.46 5.88
N GLN A 247 -8.64 -25.15 4.77
CA GLN A 247 -9.43 -26.31 4.34
C GLN A 247 -9.26 -27.53 5.22
N TYR A 248 -8.02 -27.80 5.64
CA TYR A 248 -7.69 -29.01 6.39
C TYR A 248 -7.54 -28.76 7.90
N HIS A 249 -7.89 -27.59 8.39
CA HIS A 249 -7.82 -27.20 9.81
C HIS A 249 -6.44 -27.48 10.44
N TRP A 250 -5.38 -27.10 9.74
CA TRP A 250 -4.02 -27.26 10.27
C TRP A 250 -3.81 -26.41 11.52
N HIS A 251 -2.70 -26.66 12.19
CA HIS A 251 -2.39 -25.93 13.41
C HIS A 251 -2.29 -24.43 13.12
N TYR A 252 -2.90 -23.62 13.97
CA TYR A 252 -3.01 -22.16 13.81
C TYR A 252 -1.67 -21.42 13.65
N MET A 253 -0.57 -21.96 14.20
CA MET A 253 0.75 -21.35 14.02
C MET A 253 1.18 -21.32 12.56
N VAL A 254 0.79 -22.32 11.77
CA VAL A 254 1.05 -22.34 10.32
C VAL A 254 0.27 -21.21 9.66
N LEU A 255 -1.01 -21.04 10.03
CA LEU A 255 -1.84 -19.94 9.55
C LEU A 255 -1.18 -18.58 9.86
N ALA A 256 -0.74 -18.38 11.10
CA ALA A 256 -0.09 -17.13 11.50
C ALA A 256 1.19 -16.84 10.70
N VAL A 257 2.03 -17.85 10.49
CA VAL A 257 3.26 -17.72 9.68
C VAL A 257 2.92 -17.34 8.23
N MET A 258 1.91 -17.97 7.63
CA MET A 258 1.49 -17.65 6.26
C MET A 258 0.96 -16.21 6.17
N VAL A 259 0.21 -15.73 7.17
CA VAL A 259 -0.25 -14.34 7.26
C VAL A 259 0.94 -13.36 7.37
N VAL A 260 1.97 -13.69 8.15
CA VAL A 260 3.22 -12.88 8.20
C VAL A 260 3.83 -12.75 6.82
N ILE A 261 3.99 -13.87 6.12
CA ILE A 261 4.66 -13.91 4.80
C ILE A 261 3.84 -13.14 3.76
N GLU A 262 2.53 -13.33 3.72
CA GLU A 262 1.66 -12.63 2.76
C GLU A 262 1.62 -11.13 3.04
N THR A 263 1.47 -10.73 4.30
CA THR A 263 1.51 -9.31 4.69
C THR A 263 2.84 -8.67 4.32
N TYR A 264 3.96 -9.36 4.60
CA TYR A 264 5.28 -8.91 4.16
C TYR A 264 5.34 -8.69 2.64
N ALA A 265 4.89 -9.66 1.85
CA ALA A 265 4.97 -9.59 0.40
C ALA A 265 4.14 -8.42 -0.17
N ALA A 266 2.89 -8.29 0.24
CA ALA A 266 1.98 -7.23 -0.22
C ALA A 266 2.50 -5.81 0.09
N ILE A 267 3.11 -5.64 1.27
CA ILE A 267 3.64 -4.35 1.73
C ILE A 267 4.89 -3.95 0.96
N VAL A 268 5.78 -4.90 0.69
CA VAL A 268 7.04 -4.62 -0.03
C VAL A 268 6.79 -4.24 -1.48
N ILE A 269 5.87 -4.91 -2.16
CA ILE A 269 5.62 -4.72 -3.59
C ILE A 269 5.04 -3.33 -3.89
N THR A 270 4.14 -2.85 -3.05
CA THR A 270 3.44 -1.57 -3.26
C THR A 270 4.40 -0.37 -3.41
N PRO A 271 5.32 -0.08 -2.48
CA PRO A 271 6.23 1.05 -2.62
C PRO A 271 7.26 0.87 -3.73
N ILE A 272 7.64 -0.36 -4.07
CA ILE A 272 8.57 -0.62 -5.17
C ILE A 272 7.95 -0.19 -6.50
N LEU A 273 6.73 -0.67 -6.79
CA LEU A 273 6.01 -0.31 -8.01
C LEU A 273 5.66 1.18 -8.04
N LEU A 274 5.26 1.75 -6.92
CA LEU A 274 4.97 3.18 -6.82
C LEU A 274 6.21 4.03 -7.10
N ASN A 275 7.36 3.70 -6.50
CA ASN A 275 8.62 4.39 -6.76
C ASN A 275 9.06 4.28 -8.22
N TYR A 276 8.94 3.08 -8.80
CA TYR A 276 9.22 2.87 -10.21
C TYR A 276 8.37 3.80 -11.09
N MET A 277 7.06 3.86 -10.85
CA MET A 277 6.16 4.70 -11.63
C MET A 277 6.45 6.20 -11.45
N ILE A 278 6.78 6.65 -10.24
CA ILE A 278 7.16 8.05 -10.00
C ILE A 278 8.49 8.40 -10.70
N GLU A 279 9.39 7.44 -10.87
CA GLU A 279 10.64 7.67 -11.61
C GLU A 279 10.43 7.64 -13.13
N VAL A 280 9.49 6.84 -13.61
CA VAL A 280 9.13 6.77 -15.04
C VAL A 280 8.46 8.06 -15.47
N PHE A 281 7.50 8.56 -14.71
CA PHE A 281 6.86 9.85 -14.96
C PHE A 281 7.68 10.98 -14.33
N THR A 282 7.57 12.18 -14.89
CA THR A 282 8.29 13.34 -14.32
C THR A 282 7.82 13.62 -12.90
N PRO A 283 8.69 14.14 -12.01
CA PRO A 283 8.34 14.48 -10.62
C PRO A 283 7.12 15.41 -10.50
N ALA A 284 6.85 16.20 -11.54
CA ALA A 284 5.67 17.08 -11.61
C ALA A 284 4.33 16.33 -11.55
N TYR A 285 4.31 15.03 -11.87
CA TYR A 285 3.12 14.17 -11.88
C TYR A 285 3.10 13.16 -10.73
N ALA A 286 3.98 13.29 -9.75
CA ALA A 286 4.11 12.31 -8.66
C ALA A 286 2.80 12.10 -7.89
N ASN A 287 2.01 13.16 -7.66
CA ASN A 287 0.74 13.07 -6.95
C ASN A 287 -0.33 12.35 -7.77
N GLU A 288 -0.42 12.67 -9.07
CA GLU A 288 -1.35 12.03 -9.99
C GLU A 288 -1.01 10.55 -10.16
N VAL A 289 0.27 10.22 -10.32
CA VAL A 289 0.77 8.84 -10.39
C VAL A 289 0.42 8.07 -9.13
N ALA A 290 0.68 8.64 -7.94
CA ALA A 290 0.34 8.00 -6.68
C ALA A 290 -1.17 7.76 -6.52
N THR A 291 -1.99 8.72 -6.95
CA THR A 291 -3.45 8.60 -6.93
C THR A 291 -3.93 7.47 -7.83
N VAL A 292 -3.43 7.40 -9.06
CA VAL A 292 -3.79 6.36 -10.03
C VAL A 292 -3.34 4.98 -9.55
N MET A 293 -2.12 4.86 -9.02
CA MET A 293 -1.62 3.58 -8.47
C MET A 293 -2.44 3.11 -7.27
N ASN A 294 -2.87 4.03 -6.38
CA ASN A 294 -3.75 3.68 -5.28
C ASN A 294 -5.15 3.26 -5.76
N PHE A 295 -5.67 3.88 -6.81
CA PHE A 295 -6.93 3.46 -7.43
C PHE A 295 -6.84 2.03 -7.97
N TYR A 296 -5.81 1.72 -8.78
CA TYR A 296 -5.57 0.36 -9.27
C TYR A 296 -5.45 -0.64 -8.10
N ARG A 297 -4.68 -0.30 -7.08
CA ARG A 297 -4.46 -1.16 -5.92
C ARG A 297 -5.75 -1.60 -5.24
N LEU A 298 -6.75 -0.72 -5.13
CA LEU A 298 -7.94 -0.95 -4.31
C LEU A 298 -9.13 -1.50 -5.09
N ILE A 299 -9.21 -1.27 -6.41
CA ILE A 299 -10.42 -1.55 -7.19
C ILE A 299 -10.80 -3.04 -7.21
N LEU A 300 -9.82 -3.93 -7.41
CA LEU A 300 -10.08 -5.37 -7.41
C LEU A 300 -10.31 -5.89 -5.99
N GLY A 301 -9.61 -5.36 -4.99
CA GLY A 301 -9.84 -5.70 -3.59
C GLY A 301 -11.28 -5.40 -3.16
N LEU A 302 -11.80 -4.23 -3.57
CA LEU A 302 -13.21 -3.89 -3.34
C LEU A 302 -14.14 -4.88 -4.06
N ALA A 303 -13.90 -5.18 -5.33
CA ALA A 303 -14.74 -6.12 -6.08
C ALA A 303 -14.69 -7.53 -5.49
N ALA A 304 -13.51 -7.98 -5.07
CA ALA A 304 -13.29 -9.33 -4.53
C ALA A 304 -14.14 -9.61 -3.29
N THR A 305 -14.35 -8.63 -2.42
CA THR A 305 -15.17 -8.80 -1.20
C THR A 305 -16.63 -9.19 -1.47
N PHE A 306 -17.16 -8.90 -2.67
CA PHE A 306 -18.54 -9.26 -3.03
C PHE A 306 -18.69 -10.68 -3.58
N PHE A 307 -17.68 -11.20 -4.27
CA PHE A 307 -17.78 -12.52 -4.88
C PHE A 307 -17.02 -13.62 -4.13
N GLU A 308 -16.23 -13.24 -3.17
CA GLU A 308 -15.34 -14.11 -2.42
C GLU A 308 -16.05 -15.27 -1.73
N GLN A 309 -17.08 -14.97 -0.96
CA GLN A 309 -17.82 -15.97 -0.19
C GLN A 309 -18.59 -16.94 -1.12
N PRO A 310 -19.41 -16.50 -2.10
CA PRO A 310 -20.01 -17.40 -3.06
C PRO A 310 -19.00 -18.25 -3.83
N TRP A 311 -17.83 -17.70 -4.13
CA TRP A 311 -16.78 -18.42 -4.81
C TRP A 311 -16.19 -19.55 -3.95
N ALA A 312 -15.95 -19.27 -2.66
CA ALA A 312 -15.47 -20.28 -1.72
C ALA A 312 -16.48 -21.38 -1.45
N GLU A 313 -17.77 -21.07 -1.41
CA GLU A 313 -18.86 -22.06 -1.26
C GLU A 313 -18.94 -23.00 -2.47
N LEU A 314 -18.69 -22.50 -3.69
CA LEU A 314 -18.79 -23.29 -4.92
C LEU A 314 -17.62 -24.25 -5.14
N ILE A 315 -16.38 -23.82 -4.93
CA ILE A 315 -15.19 -24.60 -5.30
C ILE A 315 -14.30 -25.00 -4.11
N GLY A 316 -14.63 -24.52 -2.91
CA GLY A 316 -13.83 -24.73 -1.72
C GLY A 316 -12.70 -23.71 -1.57
N ILE A 317 -12.39 -23.39 -0.31
CA ILE A 317 -11.43 -22.32 0.04
C ILE A 317 -10.00 -22.60 -0.46
N ASN A 318 -9.61 -23.87 -0.48
CA ASN A 318 -8.29 -24.29 -0.95
C ASN A 318 -8.09 -23.91 -2.43
N TRP A 319 -9.10 -24.16 -3.26
CA TRP A 319 -9.04 -23.82 -4.68
C TRP A 319 -9.11 -22.31 -4.93
N VAL A 320 -9.89 -21.59 -4.13
CA VAL A 320 -9.89 -20.11 -4.20
C VAL A 320 -8.49 -19.57 -3.93
N MET A 321 -7.87 -19.96 -2.83
CA MET A 321 -6.53 -19.50 -2.47
C MET A 321 -5.46 -20.02 -3.45
N GLY A 322 -5.60 -21.25 -3.96
CA GLY A 322 -4.74 -21.77 -5.03
C GLY A 322 -4.82 -20.94 -6.29
N THR A 323 -6.04 -20.57 -6.72
CA THR A 323 -6.24 -19.72 -7.90
C THR A 323 -5.64 -18.32 -7.69
N THR A 324 -5.80 -17.73 -6.51
CA THR A 324 -5.20 -16.43 -6.19
C THR A 324 -3.67 -16.48 -6.20
N ALA A 325 -3.07 -17.60 -5.76
CA ALA A 325 -1.63 -17.82 -5.87
C ALA A 325 -1.17 -17.83 -7.34
N PHE A 326 -1.88 -18.53 -8.23
CA PHE A 326 -1.58 -18.51 -9.67
C PHE A 326 -1.76 -17.12 -10.29
N LEU A 327 -2.80 -16.38 -9.91
CA LEU A 327 -3.01 -15.01 -10.37
C LEU A 327 -1.89 -14.08 -9.89
N THR A 328 -1.34 -14.30 -8.69
CA THR A 328 -0.17 -13.55 -8.20
C THR A 328 1.08 -13.83 -9.06
N ILE A 329 1.31 -15.06 -9.45
CA ILE A 329 2.39 -15.42 -10.39
C ILE A 329 2.17 -14.74 -11.74
N PHE A 330 0.94 -14.71 -12.25
CA PHE A 330 0.60 -13.97 -13.46
C PHE A 330 0.88 -12.46 -13.32
N GLY A 331 0.49 -11.84 -12.19
CA GLY A 331 0.82 -10.45 -11.87
C GLY A 331 2.33 -10.20 -11.86
N CYS A 332 3.12 -11.15 -11.34
CA CYS A 332 4.57 -11.10 -11.41
C CYS A 332 5.09 -11.17 -12.86
N GLY A 333 4.44 -11.95 -13.73
CA GLY A 333 4.71 -11.96 -15.17
C GLY A 333 4.52 -10.60 -15.83
N LEU A 334 3.52 -9.83 -15.42
CA LEU A 334 3.33 -8.45 -15.89
C LEU A 334 4.48 -7.54 -15.44
N ILE A 335 4.99 -7.71 -14.21
CA ILE A 335 6.18 -6.98 -13.77
C ILE A 335 7.39 -7.35 -14.61
N LEU A 336 7.56 -8.61 -14.98
CA LEU A 336 8.63 -9.04 -15.87
C LEU A 336 8.54 -8.37 -17.25
N ILE A 337 7.33 -8.25 -17.79
CA ILE A 337 7.09 -7.51 -19.03
C ILE A 337 7.53 -6.04 -18.88
N ALA A 338 7.22 -5.40 -17.73
CA ALA A 338 7.67 -4.04 -17.46
C ALA A 338 9.20 -3.91 -17.38
N VAL A 339 9.90 -4.92 -16.86
CA VAL A 339 11.37 -4.95 -16.82
C VAL A 339 11.97 -5.05 -18.21
N ILE A 340 11.42 -5.92 -19.08
CA ILE A 340 11.97 -6.20 -20.41
C ILE A 340 11.59 -5.10 -21.42
N TRP A 341 10.33 -4.73 -21.46
CA TRP A 341 9.78 -3.80 -22.46
C TRP A 341 9.46 -2.41 -21.93
N GLY A 342 9.78 -2.12 -20.67
CA GLY A 342 9.54 -0.81 -20.05
C GLY A 342 9.99 0.38 -20.91
N PRO A 343 11.25 0.41 -21.40
CA PRO A 343 11.75 1.48 -22.27
C PRO A 343 10.96 1.64 -23.57
N ALA A 344 10.47 0.54 -24.17
CA ALA A 344 9.65 0.57 -25.37
C ALA A 344 8.23 1.08 -25.08
N LEU A 345 7.61 0.63 -23.99
CA LEU A 345 6.28 1.05 -23.58
C LEU A 345 6.21 2.53 -23.21
N ARG A 346 7.29 3.10 -22.67
CA ARG A 346 7.36 4.54 -22.37
C ARG A 346 7.21 5.43 -23.59
N LYS A 347 7.63 4.98 -24.78
CA LYS A 347 7.50 5.74 -26.04
C LYS A 347 6.04 5.96 -26.44
N TRP A 348 5.12 5.15 -25.93
CA TRP A 348 3.69 5.17 -26.25
C TRP A 348 2.85 5.86 -25.17
N ASN A 349 3.48 6.54 -24.23
CA ASN A 349 2.77 7.23 -23.17
C ASN A 349 2.08 8.50 -23.67
N LEU A 350 0.89 8.77 -23.14
CA LEU A 350 0.07 9.93 -23.50
C LEU A 350 0.56 11.23 -22.81
N VAL A 351 1.47 11.12 -21.86
CA VAL A 351 2.02 12.22 -21.06
C VAL A 351 3.54 12.17 -21.17
N ASN A 352 4.20 13.33 -21.12
CA ASN A 352 5.64 13.41 -21.17
C ASN A 352 6.30 12.56 -20.09
N VAL A 353 7.10 11.61 -20.51
CA VAL A 353 7.89 10.72 -19.67
C VAL A 353 9.33 11.21 -19.66
N ARG A 354 10.03 10.97 -18.57
CA ARG A 354 11.43 11.32 -18.42
C ARG A 354 12.27 10.70 -19.54
N SER A 355 12.96 11.52 -20.29
CA SER A 355 13.86 11.06 -21.37
C SER A 355 15.10 10.37 -20.77
N GLU A 356 15.73 9.47 -21.54
CA GLU A 356 16.98 8.82 -21.12
C GLU A 356 18.12 9.85 -20.90
N GLU A 357 18.09 10.97 -21.65
CA GLU A 357 19.05 12.07 -21.48
C GLU A 357 18.92 12.76 -20.13
N GLU A 358 17.69 13.02 -19.65
CA GLU A 358 17.47 13.58 -18.31
C GLU A 358 17.92 12.62 -17.21
N SER A 359 17.87 11.30 -17.45
CA SER A 359 18.35 10.28 -16.50
C SER A 359 19.87 10.27 -16.39
N ARG A 360 20.60 10.70 -17.42
CA ARG A 360 22.07 10.85 -17.41
C ARG A 360 22.52 12.09 -16.66
N LEU A 361 21.75 13.18 -16.74
CA LEU A 361 22.06 14.46 -16.06
C LEU A 361 21.96 14.39 -14.53
N VAL A 362 21.22 13.41 -14.00
CA VAL A 362 21.14 13.18 -12.53
C VAL A 362 22.43 12.59 -11.96
N LYS A 363 23.36 12.15 -12.80
CA LYS A 363 24.63 11.58 -12.38
C LYS A 363 25.66 12.65 -11.96
N ASP A 364 25.48 13.89 -12.37
CA ASP A 364 26.45 14.98 -12.19
C ASP A 364 26.09 15.93 -11.04
N HIS A 365 25.10 15.58 -10.22
CA HIS A 365 24.68 16.28 -8.99
C HIS A 365 24.43 15.28 -7.85
#